data_f330c342d2cde5024c6f994d2adfb28c
#
_entry.id   f330c342d2cde5024c6f994d2adfb28c
#
_cell.length_a   1.000
_cell.length_b   1.000
_cell.length_c   1.000
_cell.angle_alpha   90.00
_cell.angle_beta   90.00
_cell.angle_gamma   90.00
#
_symmetry.space_group_name_H-M   'P 1'
#
loop_
_entity.id
_entity.type
_entity.pdbx_description
1 polymer ?
#
loop_
_entity_poly.entity_id
_entity_poly.type
_entity_poly.pdbx_seq_one_letter_code
_entity_poly.pdbx_strand_id
1 'polypeptide(L)'
;MASPVRDDYDADRLQLLDGVALTPAGLVSSDSLPEALTPALSSSLLGADGYGLLVHEITGLAEVSEPELARLETKALRLHKLVQSALVEALMLLDRLPEETGYDVVLSAPVASGEAAGILIDRLRAVIADTHYGDWLGEIRHSQQGSDPHTTLASPDGGMPYVLWISVDSVANDKDLVSPELRNVLVQNARGKGLYPGEAAAAVLLHRLTEEGAGPEHGWTLERAMVHEHPPRATRRDYEKRKAMSQMLGEFWPEDDTLGVPSRIVIDAFGLPGRAVEVGGATIERWPEIDTIDDGIGVDGLCGWVGEAVTALMLVLALAELKPQEHAVILGVHAECCSRMWGLRGPVSEATDAGEDHS
;
A
#
# COMPACT_ATOMS: atom_id res chain seq x y z
N MET A 1 2.32 -15.22 -33.21
CA MET A 1 1.76 -14.90 -31.89
C MET A 1 0.58 -13.98 -32.11
N ALA A 2 -0.61 -14.33 -31.63
CA ALA A 2 -1.76 -13.43 -31.66
C ALA A 2 -1.48 -12.31 -30.64
N SER A 3 -1.69 -11.04 -31.03
CA SER A 3 -1.66 -9.95 -30.07
C SER A 3 -2.71 -10.24 -29.00
N PRO A 4 -2.38 -10.13 -27.71
CA PRO A 4 -3.36 -10.32 -26.66
C PRO A 4 -4.54 -9.36 -26.85
N VAL A 5 -5.74 -9.88 -26.72
CA VAL A 5 -6.97 -9.09 -26.78
C VAL A 5 -6.93 -8.15 -25.59
N ARG A 6 -7.01 -6.83 -25.87
CA ARG A 6 -7.14 -5.82 -24.82
C ARG A 6 -8.62 -5.63 -24.55
N ASP A 7 -9.05 -5.97 -23.36
CA ASP A 7 -10.43 -5.82 -22.92
C ASP A 7 -10.66 -4.45 -22.25
N ASP A 8 -11.88 -3.94 -22.33
CA ASP A 8 -12.32 -2.78 -21.58
C ASP A 8 -12.64 -3.22 -20.14
N TYR A 9 -11.82 -2.78 -19.18
CA TYR A 9 -12.01 -3.09 -17.77
C TYR A 9 -12.76 -1.98 -17.05
N ASP A 10 -13.59 -2.38 -16.10
CA ASP A 10 -14.23 -1.46 -15.17
C ASP A 10 -13.18 -0.92 -14.18
N ALA A 11 -12.89 0.38 -14.25
CA ALA A 11 -11.93 1.02 -13.37
C ALA A 11 -12.31 0.94 -11.87
N ASP A 12 -13.57 0.62 -11.56
CA ASP A 12 -14.10 0.54 -10.21
C ASP A 12 -14.04 -0.88 -9.64
N ARG A 13 -13.69 -1.87 -10.46
CA ARG A 13 -13.70 -3.27 -10.09
C ARG A 13 -12.29 -3.87 -10.10
N LEU A 14 -11.62 -3.74 -8.98
CA LEU A 14 -10.32 -4.35 -8.74
C LEU A 14 -10.45 -5.48 -7.71
N GLN A 15 -9.78 -6.59 -8.00
CA GLN A 15 -9.65 -7.69 -7.07
C GLN A 15 -8.18 -7.87 -6.69
N LEU A 16 -7.91 -7.88 -5.40
CA LEU A 16 -6.59 -8.09 -4.83
C LEU A 16 -6.36 -9.60 -4.66
N LEU A 17 -5.30 -10.12 -5.27
CA LEU A 17 -4.99 -11.55 -5.26
C LEU A 17 -3.94 -11.91 -4.23
N ASP A 18 -2.85 -11.14 -4.18
CA ASP A 18 -1.76 -11.36 -3.24
C ASP A 18 -0.87 -10.11 -3.16
N GLY A 19 0.05 -10.09 -2.20
CA GLY A 19 0.98 -9.00 -2.04
C GLY A 19 2.22 -9.35 -1.22
N VAL A 20 3.28 -8.62 -1.47
CA VAL A 20 4.55 -8.73 -0.74
C VAL A 20 5.14 -7.35 -0.53
N ALA A 21 5.80 -7.10 0.60
CA ALA A 21 6.50 -5.85 0.84
C ALA A 21 7.82 -6.06 1.56
N LEU A 22 8.84 -5.36 1.11
CA LEU A 22 10.11 -5.21 1.79
C LEU A 22 10.05 -3.96 2.67
N THR A 23 10.21 -4.15 3.97
CA THR A 23 10.19 -3.09 4.99
C THR A 23 11.46 -3.14 5.85
N PRO A 24 11.76 -2.09 6.61
CA PRO A 24 12.85 -2.14 7.61
C PRO A 24 12.67 -3.24 8.66
N ALA A 25 11.43 -3.58 9.00
CA ALA A 25 11.11 -4.67 9.94
C ALA A 25 11.30 -6.07 9.31
N GLY A 26 11.35 -6.17 7.99
CA GLY A 26 11.51 -7.42 7.25
C GLY A 26 10.54 -7.55 6.09
N LEU A 27 10.44 -8.76 5.57
CA LEU A 27 9.52 -9.10 4.49
C LEU A 27 8.12 -9.35 5.05
N VAL A 28 7.13 -8.67 4.46
CA VAL A 28 5.69 -8.90 4.69
C VAL A 28 5.14 -9.69 3.52
N SER A 29 4.34 -10.70 3.80
CA SER A 29 3.60 -11.48 2.78
C SER A 29 2.27 -11.95 3.34
N SER A 30 1.46 -12.64 2.54
CA SER A 30 0.23 -13.28 3.01
C SER A 30 0.42 -14.22 4.22
N ASP A 31 1.63 -14.80 4.36
CA ASP A 31 1.95 -15.78 5.40
C ASP A 31 2.88 -15.22 6.50
N SER A 32 3.29 -13.96 6.41
CA SER A 32 4.31 -13.39 7.30
C SER A 32 4.09 -11.91 7.59
N LEU A 33 3.94 -11.60 8.86
CA LEU A 33 3.90 -10.24 9.38
C LEU A 33 5.02 -10.06 10.41
N PRO A 34 6.06 -9.25 10.12
CA PRO A 34 7.13 -9.00 11.08
C PRO A 34 6.65 -8.16 12.27
N GLU A 35 7.35 -8.25 13.39
CA GLU A 35 7.13 -7.40 14.54
C GLU A 35 7.56 -5.94 14.28
N ALA A 36 6.96 -5.00 15.02
CA ALA A 36 7.32 -3.59 14.95
C ALA A 36 8.81 -3.37 15.26
N LEU A 37 9.44 -2.47 14.52
CA LEU A 37 10.86 -2.18 14.61
C LEU A 37 11.11 -0.84 15.32
N THR A 38 12.10 -0.79 16.20
CA THR A 38 12.60 0.47 16.75
C THR A 38 13.45 1.21 15.71
N PRO A 39 13.20 2.52 15.44
CA PRO A 39 13.98 3.27 14.47
C PRO A 39 15.45 3.39 14.91
N ALA A 40 16.35 3.39 13.95
CA ALA A 40 17.80 3.53 14.16
C ALA A 40 18.26 4.97 13.88
N LEU A 41 19.40 5.37 14.48
CA LEU A 41 20.00 6.67 14.23
C LEU A 41 20.60 6.69 12.82
N SER A 42 20.16 7.63 11.98
CA SER A 42 20.77 7.84 10.67
C SER A 42 22.21 8.35 10.80
N SER A 43 23.08 7.83 9.95
CA SER A 43 24.47 8.29 9.86
C SER A 43 24.64 9.56 9.00
N SER A 44 23.63 9.90 8.20
CA SER A 44 23.70 10.96 7.19
C SER A 44 22.67 12.07 7.38
N LEU A 45 21.49 11.75 7.93
CA LEU A 45 20.38 12.71 8.07
C LEU A 45 20.43 13.42 9.41
N LEU A 46 20.42 14.74 9.35
CA LEU A 46 20.41 15.61 10.53
C LEU A 46 19.08 16.33 10.65
N GLY A 47 18.57 16.39 11.88
CA GLY A 47 17.42 17.21 12.20
C GLY A 47 17.73 18.71 12.18
N ALA A 48 16.70 19.53 12.32
CA ALA A 48 16.83 20.99 12.41
C ALA A 48 17.66 21.46 13.61
N ASP A 49 17.84 20.60 14.60
CA ASP A 49 18.67 20.82 15.80
C ASP A 49 20.14 20.37 15.60
N GLY A 50 20.51 19.86 14.44
CA GLY A 50 21.84 19.37 14.08
C GLY A 50 22.19 18.00 14.64
N TYR A 51 21.27 17.30 15.29
CA TYR A 51 21.45 15.93 15.76
C TYR A 51 20.98 14.92 14.70
N GLY A 52 21.55 13.71 14.71
CA GLY A 52 21.11 12.62 13.85
C GLY A 52 19.62 12.31 14.06
N LEU A 53 18.88 12.12 12.96
CA LEU A 53 17.49 11.70 13.00
C LEU A 53 17.37 10.19 13.21
N LEU A 54 16.32 9.79 13.91
CA LEU A 54 15.88 8.39 13.93
C LEU A 54 15.10 8.12 12.64
N VAL A 55 15.44 7.01 11.98
CA VAL A 55 14.89 6.62 10.69
C VAL A 55 14.60 5.12 10.64
N HIS A 56 13.71 4.72 9.73
CA HIS A 56 13.45 3.34 9.38
C HIS A 56 14.03 3.05 7.99
N GLU A 57 15.33 2.75 7.93
CA GLU A 57 16.02 2.41 6.68
C GLU A 57 16.17 0.91 6.50
N ILE A 58 15.98 0.43 5.26
CA ILE A 58 16.24 -0.96 4.89
C ILE A 58 17.74 -1.13 4.64
N THR A 59 18.35 -2.01 5.40
CA THR A 59 19.77 -2.35 5.27
C THR A 59 19.96 -3.59 4.40
N GLY A 60 21.16 -3.77 3.83
CA GLY A 60 21.47 -4.95 3.03
C GLY A 60 20.80 -5.02 1.66
N LEU A 61 20.41 -3.86 1.10
CA LEU A 61 19.88 -3.80 -0.26
C LEU A 61 20.88 -4.31 -1.30
N ALA A 62 20.34 -4.78 -2.43
CA ALA A 62 21.15 -5.20 -3.57
C ALA A 62 22.15 -4.10 -3.98
N GLU A 63 23.39 -4.49 -4.21
CA GLU A 63 24.40 -3.59 -4.74
C GLU A 63 24.17 -3.40 -6.24
N VAL A 64 23.52 -2.27 -6.57
CA VAL A 64 23.26 -1.87 -7.94
C VAL A 64 24.11 -0.66 -8.26
N SER A 65 24.87 -0.73 -9.35
CA SER A 65 25.66 0.38 -9.85
C SER A 65 24.95 1.00 -11.05
N GLU A 66 24.28 2.13 -10.83
CA GLU A 66 23.64 2.94 -11.88
C GLU A 66 24.14 4.40 -11.76
N PRO A 67 25.32 4.70 -12.32
CA PRO A 67 25.92 6.04 -12.22
C PRO A 67 25.06 7.14 -12.80
N GLU A 68 24.25 6.82 -13.80
CA GLU A 68 23.32 7.78 -14.43
C GLU A 68 22.22 8.20 -13.47
N LEU A 69 21.58 7.25 -12.78
CA LEU A 69 20.58 7.55 -11.76
C LEU A 69 21.18 8.37 -10.61
N ALA A 70 22.38 8.01 -10.15
CA ALA A 70 23.06 8.75 -9.08
C ALA A 70 23.34 10.20 -9.46
N ARG A 71 23.63 10.47 -10.75
CA ARG A 71 23.88 11.81 -11.27
C ARG A 71 22.62 12.63 -11.48
N LEU A 72 21.53 11.97 -11.89
CA LEU A 72 20.24 12.63 -12.12
C LEU A 72 19.54 12.94 -10.79
N GLU A 73 19.40 11.92 -9.94
CA GLU A 73 18.69 12.03 -8.67
C GLU A 73 19.11 10.91 -7.72
N THR A 74 19.70 11.27 -6.55
CA THR A 74 20.12 10.29 -5.53
C THR A 74 18.96 9.45 -5.01
N LYS A 75 17.78 10.06 -4.86
CA LYS A 75 16.55 9.34 -4.48
C LYS A 75 16.21 8.26 -5.51
N ALA A 76 16.29 8.53 -6.81
CA ALA A 76 16.00 7.55 -7.84
C ALA A 76 16.91 6.32 -7.77
N LEU A 77 18.20 6.50 -7.45
CA LEU A 77 19.11 5.37 -7.21
C LEU A 77 18.68 4.55 -5.99
N ARG A 78 18.24 5.20 -4.91
CA ARG A 78 17.73 4.49 -3.73
C ARG A 78 16.48 3.68 -4.06
N LEU A 79 15.52 4.28 -4.78
CA LEU A 79 14.31 3.59 -5.22
C LEU A 79 14.62 2.41 -6.14
N HIS A 80 15.60 2.56 -7.04
CA HIS A 80 16.05 1.47 -7.89
C HIS A 80 16.57 0.27 -7.06
N LYS A 81 17.39 0.52 -6.05
CA LYS A 81 17.89 -0.53 -5.14
C LYS A 81 16.76 -1.22 -4.39
N LEU A 82 15.77 -0.47 -3.91
CA LEU A 82 14.59 -1.01 -3.24
C LEU A 82 13.79 -1.91 -4.17
N VAL A 83 13.50 -1.45 -5.40
CA VAL A 83 12.80 -2.26 -6.42
C VAL A 83 13.56 -3.55 -6.70
N GLN A 84 14.87 -3.47 -6.97
CA GLN A 84 15.68 -4.66 -7.27
C GLN A 84 15.72 -5.65 -6.12
N SER A 85 15.73 -5.17 -4.87
CA SER A 85 15.74 -6.03 -3.69
C SER A 85 14.41 -6.73 -3.43
N ALA A 86 13.29 -6.12 -3.83
CA ALA A 86 11.96 -6.70 -3.68
C ALA A 86 11.49 -7.50 -4.91
N LEU A 87 12.20 -7.38 -6.05
CA LEU A 87 11.70 -7.83 -7.35
C LEU A 87 11.51 -9.35 -7.44
N VAL A 88 12.37 -10.14 -6.84
CA VAL A 88 12.26 -11.61 -6.85
C VAL A 88 10.93 -12.04 -6.21
N GLU A 89 10.68 -11.55 -5.01
CA GLU A 89 9.43 -11.84 -4.28
C GLU A 89 8.20 -11.29 -5.01
N ALA A 90 8.32 -10.09 -5.61
CA ALA A 90 7.25 -9.50 -6.41
C ALA A 90 6.90 -10.34 -7.64
N LEU A 91 7.89 -10.89 -8.33
CA LEU A 91 7.66 -11.75 -9.49
C LEU A 91 7.06 -13.12 -9.11
N MET A 92 7.41 -13.66 -7.93
CA MET A 92 6.81 -14.89 -7.43
C MET A 92 5.30 -14.79 -7.20
N LEU A 93 4.74 -13.59 -7.03
CA LEU A 93 3.28 -13.41 -6.99
C LEU A 93 2.62 -13.85 -8.28
N LEU A 94 3.32 -13.77 -9.43
CA LEU A 94 2.81 -14.15 -10.73
C LEU A 94 2.58 -15.67 -10.88
N ASP A 95 3.18 -16.49 -10.01
CA ASP A 95 2.93 -17.94 -9.97
C ASP A 95 1.47 -18.29 -9.59
N ARG A 96 0.73 -17.31 -9.08
CA ARG A 96 -0.71 -17.46 -8.81
C ARG A 96 -1.59 -17.25 -10.03
N LEU A 97 -1.04 -16.74 -11.12
CA LEU A 97 -1.78 -16.52 -12.34
C LEU A 97 -2.05 -17.86 -13.07
N PRO A 98 -3.19 -17.97 -13.77
CA PRO A 98 -3.39 -19.07 -14.69
C PRO A 98 -2.27 -19.14 -15.74
N GLU A 99 -1.94 -20.34 -16.20
CA GLU A 99 -0.92 -20.52 -17.23
C GLU A 99 -1.24 -19.68 -18.48
N GLU A 100 -0.20 -19.18 -19.13
CA GLU A 100 -0.29 -18.38 -20.37
C GLU A 100 -1.10 -17.07 -20.24
N THR A 101 -1.16 -16.49 -19.04
CA THR A 101 -1.92 -15.27 -18.81
C THR A 101 -1.03 -14.04 -18.83
N GLY A 102 -1.44 -13.02 -19.61
CA GLY A 102 -0.71 -11.75 -19.69
C GLY A 102 -0.96 -10.85 -18.49
N TYR A 103 0.06 -10.07 -18.15
CA TYR A 103 -0.01 -9.07 -17.07
C TYR A 103 0.72 -7.78 -17.45
N ASP A 104 0.22 -6.66 -16.93
CA ASP A 104 0.89 -5.36 -16.98
C ASP A 104 1.69 -5.12 -15.68
N VAL A 105 2.67 -4.23 -15.75
CA VAL A 105 3.37 -3.72 -14.57
C VAL A 105 3.12 -2.22 -14.42
N VAL A 106 2.77 -1.79 -13.22
CA VAL A 106 2.72 -0.37 -12.87
C VAL A 106 3.76 -0.11 -11.79
N LEU A 107 4.76 0.72 -12.12
CA LEU A 107 5.76 1.17 -11.16
C LEU A 107 5.38 2.55 -10.62
N SER A 108 4.97 2.62 -9.36
CA SER A 108 4.78 3.88 -8.64
C SER A 108 6.07 4.23 -7.89
N ALA A 109 6.75 5.28 -8.37
CA ALA A 109 8.00 5.75 -7.79
C ALA A 109 8.09 7.28 -7.93
N PRO A 110 8.18 8.05 -6.84
CA PRO A 110 8.18 9.51 -6.88
C PRO A 110 9.56 10.04 -7.28
N VAL A 111 9.87 9.97 -8.57
CA VAL A 111 11.08 10.53 -9.17
C VAL A 111 10.75 11.81 -9.94
N ALA A 112 11.55 12.87 -9.74
CA ALA A 112 11.30 14.16 -10.36
C ALA A 112 11.68 14.21 -11.85
N SER A 113 12.67 13.38 -12.26
CA SER A 113 13.18 13.35 -13.62
C SER A 113 12.48 12.28 -14.46
N GLY A 114 11.89 12.67 -15.59
CA GLY A 114 11.36 11.73 -16.59
C GLY A 114 12.44 10.79 -17.17
N GLU A 115 13.70 11.27 -17.26
CA GLU A 115 14.83 10.44 -17.68
C GLU A 115 15.13 9.36 -16.62
N ALA A 116 15.11 9.70 -15.33
CA ALA A 116 15.28 8.73 -14.25
C ALA A 116 14.15 7.70 -14.26
N ALA A 117 12.91 8.12 -14.47
CA ALA A 117 11.77 7.22 -14.61
C ALA A 117 11.94 6.25 -15.79
N GLY A 118 12.40 6.76 -16.95
CA GLY A 118 12.71 5.92 -18.10
C GLY A 118 13.76 4.85 -17.80
N ILE A 119 14.85 5.21 -17.14
CA ILE A 119 15.90 4.26 -16.73
C ILE A 119 15.33 3.18 -15.80
N LEU A 120 14.51 3.56 -14.80
CA LEU A 120 13.89 2.60 -13.90
C LEU A 120 13.02 1.58 -14.66
N ILE A 121 12.19 2.05 -15.60
CA ILE A 121 11.35 1.17 -16.44
C ILE A 121 12.21 0.25 -17.29
N ASP A 122 13.24 0.76 -17.95
CA ASP A 122 14.08 -0.03 -18.83
C ASP A 122 14.85 -1.12 -18.07
N ARG A 123 15.33 -0.80 -16.86
CA ARG A 123 15.97 -1.79 -15.99
C ARG A 123 14.99 -2.85 -15.49
N LEU A 124 13.79 -2.42 -15.07
CA LEU A 124 12.75 -3.35 -14.65
C LEU A 124 12.36 -4.30 -15.79
N ARG A 125 12.15 -3.75 -17.00
CA ARG A 125 11.85 -4.55 -18.20
C ARG A 125 12.96 -5.55 -18.52
N ALA A 126 14.22 -5.13 -18.46
CA ALA A 126 15.34 -6.00 -18.74
C ALA A 126 15.40 -7.19 -17.77
N VAL A 127 15.23 -6.94 -16.47
CA VAL A 127 15.25 -8.01 -15.47
C VAL A 127 14.08 -8.98 -15.65
N ILE A 128 12.86 -8.47 -15.90
CA ILE A 128 11.70 -9.33 -16.13
C ILE A 128 11.87 -10.17 -17.40
N ALA A 129 12.39 -9.57 -18.49
CA ALA A 129 12.64 -10.26 -19.75
C ALA A 129 13.64 -11.42 -19.64
N ASP A 130 14.55 -11.39 -18.66
CA ASP A 130 15.50 -12.47 -18.37
C ASP A 130 14.87 -13.61 -17.55
N THR A 131 13.61 -13.49 -17.17
CA THR A 131 12.84 -14.52 -16.44
C THR A 131 11.81 -15.19 -17.33
N HIS A 132 11.25 -16.31 -16.89
CA HIS A 132 10.14 -16.99 -17.59
C HIS A 132 8.84 -16.16 -17.59
N TYR A 133 8.71 -15.15 -16.72
CA TYR A 133 7.57 -14.23 -16.71
C TYR A 133 7.61 -13.22 -17.87
N GLY A 134 8.77 -13.02 -18.50
CA GLY A 134 8.94 -12.08 -19.59
C GLY A 134 8.09 -12.37 -20.83
N ASP A 135 7.74 -13.64 -21.07
CA ASP A 135 6.93 -14.06 -22.23
C ASP A 135 5.48 -13.53 -22.17
N TRP A 136 4.98 -13.24 -20.96
CA TRP A 136 3.61 -12.81 -20.71
C TRP A 136 3.50 -11.34 -20.29
N LEU A 137 4.62 -10.63 -20.28
CA LEU A 137 4.68 -9.22 -19.91
C LEU A 137 4.00 -8.35 -20.98
N GLY A 138 3.01 -7.60 -20.57
CA GLY A 138 2.38 -6.55 -21.36
C GLY A 138 3.12 -5.23 -21.29
N GLU A 139 2.47 -4.19 -20.84
CA GLU A 139 3.04 -2.87 -20.70
C GLU A 139 3.68 -2.66 -19.32
N ILE A 140 4.80 -1.91 -19.27
CA ILE A 140 5.30 -1.34 -18.03
C ILE A 140 5.05 0.16 -18.05
N ARG A 141 4.29 0.66 -17.08
CA ARG A 141 3.98 2.09 -16.92
C ARG A 141 4.61 2.63 -15.64
N HIS A 142 4.99 3.91 -15.68
CA HIS A 142 5.42 4.65 -14.51
C HIS A 142 4.32 5.58 -14.01
N SER A 143 4.13 5.64 -12.69
CA SER A 143 3.31 6.63 -12.00
C SER A 143 4.15 7.34 -10.93
N GLN A 144 4.00 8.65 -10.82
CA GLN A 144 4.61 9.41 -9.71
C GLN A 144 3.80 9.30 -8.42
N GLN A 145 2.53 8.87 -8.51
CA GLN A 145 1.59 8.77 -7.41
C GLN A 145 1.17 7.32 -7.19
N GLY A 146 1.06 6.92 -5.95
CA GLY A 146 0.59 5.61 -5.51
C GLY A 146 -0.55 5.69 -4.48
N SER A 147 -1.18 6.86 -4.35
CA SER A 147 -2.12 7.13 -3.25
C SER A 147 -3.54 6.59 -3.47
N ASP A 148 -3.92 6.27 -4.70
CA ASP A 148 -5.23 5.68 -5.03
C ASP A 148 -5.06 4.56 -6.08
N PRO A 149 -5.28 3.29 -5.71
CA PRO A 149 -5.09 2.16 -6.60
C PRO A 149 -6.02 2.22 -7.83
N HIS A 150 -7.28 2.61 -7.69
CA HIS A 150 -8.22 2.66 -8.80
C HIS A 150 -7.79 3.65 -9.88
N THR A 151 -7.32 4.82 -9.48
CA THR A 151 -6.79 5.82 -10.43
C THR A 151 -5.42 5.42 -10.99
N THR A 152 -4.54 4.89 -10.13
CA THR A 152 -3.17 4.50 -10.51
C THR A 152 -3.16 3.34 -11.51
N LEU A 153 -4.06 2.38 -11.35
CA LEU A 153 -4.12 1.15 -12.13
C LEU A 153 -5.10 1.22 -13.30
N ALA A 154 -5.88 2.30 -13.41
CA ALA A 154 -6.76 2.51 -14.56
C ALA A 154 -5.98 2.45 -15.86
N SER A 155 -6.53 1.76 -16.86
CA SER A 155 -5.95 1.64 -18.20
C SER A 155 -7.02 2.04 -19.22
N PRO A 156 -7.18 3.35 -19.51
CA PRO A 156 -8.23 3.86 -20.37
C PRO A 156 -8.17 3.34 -21.81
N ASP A 157 -7.00 2.90 -22.24
CA ASP A 157 -6.78 2.35 -23.59
C ASP A 157 -6.80 0.81 -23.63
N GLY A 158 -7.35 0.18 -22.61
CA GLY A 158 -7.30 -1.26 -22.40
C GLY A 158 -5.94 -1.74 -21.89
N GLY A 159 -5.88 -2.98 -21.43
CA GLY A 159 -4.66 -3.57 -20.85
C GLY A 159 -4.76 -5.07 -20.67
N MET A 160 -3.80 -5.66 -19.98
CA MET A 160 -3.86 -7.05 -19.56
C MET A 160 -4.82 -7.21 -18.37
N PRO A 161 -5.44 -8.40 -18.20
CA PRO A 161 -6.37 -8.64 -17.09
C PRO A 161 -5.72 -8.51 -15.73
N TYR A 162 -4.44 -8.83 -15.62
CA TYR A 162 -3.71 -8.76 -14.37
C TYR A 162 -2.70 -7.61 -14.36
N VAL A 163 -2.48 -7.08 -13.17
CA VAL A 163 -1.52 -6.00 -12.93
C VAL A 163 -0.65 -6.34 -11.74
N LEU A 164 0.64 -6.30 -11.94
CA LEU A 164 1.61 -6.26 -10.86
C LEU A 164 1.92 -4.79 -10.55
N TRP A 165 1.38 -4.29 -9.45
CA TRP A 165 1.64 -2.94 -9.00
C TRP A 165 2.80 -2.92 -8.02
N ILE A 166 3.92 -2.33 -8.43
CA ILE A 166 5.11 -2.13 -7.59
C ILE A 166 5.12 -0.68 -7.16
N SER A 167 5.01 -0.42 -5.87
CA SER A 167 5.07 0.92 -5.29
C SER A 167 6.26 1.02 -4.35
N VAL A 168 7.09 2.05 -4.57
CA VAL A 168 8.33 2.23 -3.82
C VAL A 168 8.54 3.69 -3.47
N ASP A 169 8.89 3.96 -2.22
CA ASP A 169 9.35 5.29 -1.82
C ASP A 169 10.35 5.21 -0.66
N SER A 170 11.16 6.26 -0.55
CA SER A 170 12.07 6.51 0.56
C SER A 170 12.02 8.00 0.88
N VAL A 171 11.50 8.33 2.05
CA VAL A 171 11.48 9.71 2.55
C VAL A 171 12.65 10.00 3.52
N ALA A 172 13.52 9.02 3.71
CA ALA A 172 14.75 9.14 4.49
C ALA A 172 15.84 9.88 3.68
N ASN A 173 15.57 11.12 3.26
CA ASN A 173 16.51 11.98 2.54
C ASN A 173 16.28 13.45 2.84
N ASP A 174 17.32 14.28 2.67
CA ASP A 174 17.31 15.72 3.04
C ASP A 174 16.22 16.51 2.30
N LYS A 175 15.92 16.16 1.04
CA LYS A 175 14.94 16.88 0.21
C LYS A 175 13.52 16.70 0.76
N ASP A 176 13.15 15.46 1.12
CA ASP A 176 11.83 15.15 1.65
C ASP A 176 11.64 15.68 3.08
N LEU A 177 12.71 15.68 3.89
CA LEU A 177 12.66 16.24 5.25
C LEU A 177 12.32 17.74 5.30
N VAL A 178 12.69 18.50 4.26
CA VAL A 178 12.38 19.93 4.17
C VAL A 178 11.14 20.23 3.35
N SER A 179 10.49 19.19 2.77
CA SER A 179 9.27 19.35 1.98
C SER A 179 8.15 19.97 2.82
N PRO A 180 7.46 21.00 2.31
CA PRO A 180 6.32 21.59 3.00
C PRO A 180 5.19 20.59 3.25
N GLU A 181 4.99 19.63 2.34
CA GLU A 181 3.94 18.61 2.42
C GLU A 181 4.17 17.65 3.58
N LEU A 182 5.43 17.29 3.83
CA LEU A 182 5.81 16.32 4.86
C LEU A 182 6.15 16.95 6.21
N ARG A 183 6.24 18.29 6.28
CA ARG A 183 6.62 19.00 7.53
C ARG A 183 5.74 18.67 8.73
N ASN A 184 4.45 18.42 8.50
CA ASN A 184 3.50 18.12 9.58
C ASN A 184 3.41 16.61 9.88
N VAL A 185 4.01 15.78 9.04
CA VAL A 185 4.01 14.31 9.16
C VAL A 185 5.31 13.83 9.79
N LEU A 186 6.45 14.31 9.28
CA LEU A 186 7.77 13.83 9.70
C LEU A 186 8.29 14.54 10.96
N VAL A 187 8.99 13.78 11.79
CA VAL A 187 9.82 14.31 12.88
C VAL A 187 10.91 15.21 12.30
N GLN A 188 11.04 16.43 12.85
CA GLN A 188 12.01 17.42 12.40
C GLN A 188 13.24 17.53 13.31
N ASN A 189 13.19 16.92 14.49
CA ASN A 189 14.29 16.89 15.44
C ASN A 189 14.17 15.69 16.38
N ALA A 190 15.24 15.35 17.10
CA ALA A 190 15.34 14.17 17.95
C ALA A 190 14.27 14.06 19.07
N ARG A 191 13.56 15.15 19.37
CA ARG A 191 12.50 15.22 20.38
C ARG A 191 11.17 15.69 19.80
N GLY A 192 11.07 15.76 18.47
CA GLY A 192 9.89 16.21 17.75
C GLY A 192 8.73 15.23 17.88
N LYS A 193 7.55 15.72 17.50
CA LYS A 193 6.35 14.89 17.32
C LYS A 193 6.16 14.66 15.83
N GLY A 194 5.80 13.47 15.46
CA GLY A 194 5.59 13.08 14.07
C GLY A 194 6.03 11.64 13.86
N LEU A 195 6.05 11.21 12.60
CA LEU A 195 6.52 9.90 12.21
C LEU A 195 8.00 9.95 11.82
N TYR A 196 8.71 8.91 12.08
CA TYR A 196 10.09 8.79 11.63
C TYR A 196 10.15 8.61 10.12
N PRO A 197 11.08 9.26 9.41
CA PRO A 197 11.29 9.00 7.99
C PRO A 197 11.60 7.53 7.75
N GLY A 198 11.02 6.97 6.71
CA GLY A 198 11.19 5.55 6.41
C GLY A 198 11.15 5.26 4.92
N GLU A 199 11.17 4.00 4.59
CA GLU A 199 11.14 3.52 3.23
C GLU A 199 10.52 2.13 3.13
N ALA A 200 9.92 1.84 1.97
CA ALA A 200 9.38 0.53 1.65
C ALA A 200 9.35 0.29 0.14
N ALA A 201 9.32 -0.98 -0.24
CA ALA A 201 8.94 -1.42 -1.57
C ALA A 201 7.82 -2.46 -1.41
N ALA A 202 6.64 -2.17 -1.94
CA ALA A 202 5.48 -3.04 -1.89
C ALA A 202 5.09 -3.46 -3.31
N ALA A 203 4.76 -4.72 -3.51
CA ALA A 203 4.21 -5.25 -4.75
C ALA A 203 2.87 -5.91 -4.45
N VAL A 204 1.90 -5.61 -5.27
CA VAL A 204 0.51 -6.10 -5.16
C VAL A 204 0.09 -6.68 -6.49
N LEU A 205 -0.42 -7.90 -6.48
CA LEU A 205 -1.01 -8.53 -7.65
C LEU A 205 -2.51 -8.32 -7.64
N LEU A 206 -3.01 -7.67 -8.70
CA LEU A 206 -4.43 -7.38 -8.85
C LEU A 206 -4.99 -7.94 -10.15
N HIS A 207 -6.28 -8.22 -10.14
CA HIS A 207 -7.09 -8.55 -11.31
C HIS A 207 -8.03 -7.39 -11.62
N ARG A 208 -8.01 -6.91 -12.86
CA ARG A 208 -8.99 -5.96 -13.41
C ARG A 208 -10.21 -6.72 -13.88
N LEU A 209 -11.36 -6.40 -13.35
CA LEU A 209 -12.60 -7.07 -13.73
C LEU A 209 -13.31 -6.28 -14.84
N THR A 210 -13.98 -6.98 -15.73
CA THR A 210 -14.94 -6.38 -16.68
C THR A 210 -16.29 -6.16 -15.98
N GLU A 211 -17.18 -5.36 -16.56
CA GLU A 211 -18.52 -5.09 -15.98
C GLU A 211 -19.29 -6.39 -15.69
N GLU A 212 -19.20 -7.39 -16.56
CA GLU A 212 -19.91 -8.66 -16.45
C GLU A 212 -19.05 -9.82 -15.90
N GLY A 213 -17.73 -9.61 -15.76
CA GLY A 213 -16.80 -10.66 -15.38
C GLY A 213 -16.87 -10.99 -13.88
N ALA A 214 -17.06 -12.25 -13.54
CA ALA A 214 -16.78 -12.75 -12.20
C ALA A 214 -15.25 -12.79 -11.99
N GLY A 215 -14.79 -12.33 -10.85
CA GLY A 215 -13.38 -12.49 -10.47
C GLY A 215 -13.03 -13.94 -10.13
N PRO A 216 -11.74 -14.29 -10.03
CA PRO A 216 -11.32 -15.58 -9.52
C PRO A 216 -11.94 -15.86 -8.14
N GLU A 217 -12.21 -17.12 -7.84
CA GLU A 217 -12.79 -17.55 -6.56
C GLU A 217 -11.90 -17.18 -5.34
N HIS A 218 -10.63 -16.88 -5.60
CA HIS A 218 -9.62 -16.59 -4.59
C HIS A 218 -9.10 -15.16 -4.77
N GLY A 219 -9.65 -14.23 -4.03
CA GLY A 219 -9.22 -12.83 -4.04
C GLY A 219 -10.18 -11.94 -3.28
N TRP A 220 -9.71 -10.76 -2.89
CA TRP A 220 -10.50 -9.79 -2.16
C TRP A 220 -10.90 -8.64 -3.08
N THR A 221 -12.19 -8.33 -3.12
CA THR A 221 -12.66 -7.14 -3.82
C THR A 221 -12.11 -5.90 -3.09
N LEU A 222 -11.39 -5.07 -3.82
CA LEU A 222 -10.91 -3.78 -3.34
C LEU A 222 -11.98 -2.72 -3.64
N GLU A 223 -12.59 -2.19 -2.59
CA GLU A 223 -13.58 -1.12 -2.73
C GLU A 223 -12.89 0.22 -2.99
N ARG A 224 -13.57 1.10 -3.73
CA ARG A 224 -13.10 2.47 -3.89
C ARG A 224 -12.95 3.18 -2.56
N ALA A 225 -11.96 4.05 -2.49
CA ALA A 225 -11.76 4.88 -1.31
C ALA A 225 -12.97 5.76 -1.02
N MET A 226 -13.53 5.64 0.19
CA MET A 226 -14.33 6.72 0.74
C MET A 226 -13.39 7.82 1.24
N VAL A 227 -13.62 9.04 0.78
CA VAL A 227 -12.88 10.23 1.22
C VAL A 227 -13.79 11.10 2.06
N HIS A 228 -13.42 11.32 3.30
CA HIS A 228 -14.13 12.21 4.21
C HIS A 228 -13.33 13.49 4.44
N GLU A 229 -13.79 14.58 3.86
CA GLU A 229 -13.21 15.91 4.06
C GLU A 229 -13.70 16.52 5.38
N HIS A 230 -12.80 17.15 6.12
CA HIS A 230 -13.11 17.76 7.40
C HIS A 230 -12.21 18.99 7.65
N PRO A 231 -12.57 19.89 8.59
CA PRO A 231 -11.68 20.96 9.03
C PRO A 231 -10.35 20.42 9.56
N PRO A 232 -9.26 21.21 9.51
CA PRO A 232 -7.96 20.76 9.98
C PRO A 232 -8.03 20.14 11.38
N ARG A 233 -7.44 18.95 11.54
CA ARG A 233 -7.43 18.23 12.82
C ARG A 233 -6.88 19.04 13.98
N ALA A 234 -5.87 19.88 13.72
CA ALA A 234 -5.29 20.76 14.73
C ALA A 234 -6.31 21.76 15.32
N THR A 235 -7.40 22.08 14.60
CA THR A 235 -8.43 23.03 15.07
C THR A 235 -9.62 22.36 15.74
N ARG A 236 -9.67 21.02 15.77
CA ARG A 236 -10.79 20.23 16.29
C ARG A 236 -10.47 19.64 17.65
N ARG A 237 -11.51 19.49 18.49
CA ARG A 237 -11.40 18.75 19.76
C ARG A 237 -11.42 17.25 19.50
N ASP A 238 -10.83 16.47 20.38
CA ASP A 238 -10.68 15.01 20.18
C ASP A 238 -12.03 14.31 20.05
N TYR A 239 -13.09 14.72 20.77
CA TYR A 239 -14.42 14.14 20.62
C TYR A 239 -15.05 14.43 19.24
N GLU A 240 -14.74 15.57 18.61
CA GLU A 240 -15.24 15.92 17.26
C GLU A 240 -14.55 15.09 16.19
N LYS A 241 -13.24 14.87 16.37
CA LYS A 241 -12.45 13.99 15.48
C LYS A 241 -12.98 12.56 15.55
N ARG A 242 -13.12 12.02 16.78
CA ARG A 242 -13.65 10.67 17.01
C ARG A 242 -15.06 10.50 16.43
N LYS A 243 -15.95 11.45 16.66
CA LYS A 243 -17.31 11.40 16.12
C LYS A 243 -17.33 11.38 14.59
N ALA A 244 -16.51 12.19 13.93
CA ALA A 244 -16.39 12.20 12.48
C ALA A 244 -15.84 10.88 11.93
N MET A 245 -14.84 10.30 12.59
CA MET A 245 -14.29 8.99 12.24
C MET A 245 -15.34 7.87 12.45
N SER A 246 -16.05 7.87 13.57
CA SER A 246 -17.13 6.92 13.85
C SER A 246 -18.26 7.00 12.82
N GLN A 247 -18.61 8.23 12.39
CA GLN A 247 -19.57 8.43 11.32
C GLN A 247 -19.07 7.85 9.99
N MET A 248 -17.84 8.14 9.61
CA MET A 248 -17.22 7.62 8.38
C MET A 248 -17.19 6.08 8.39
N LEU A 249 -16.81 5.47 9.51
CA LEU A 249 -16.82 4.01 9.67
C LEU A 249 -18.25 3.45 9.53
N GLY A 250 -19.26 4.11 10.10
CA GLY A 250 -20.66 3.69 10.00
C GLY A 250 -21.25 3.82 8.60
N GLU A 251 -20.86 4.84 7.84
CA GLU A 251 -21.30 5.04 6.46
C GLU A 251 -20.67 4.03 5.50
N PHE A 252 -19.39 3.73 5.69
CA PHE A 252 -18.66 2.81 4.82
C PHE A 252 -18.93 1.33 5.15
N TRP A 253 -19.12 1.02 6.43
CA TRP A 253 -19.33 -0.34 6.93
C TRP A 253 -20.60 -0.38 7.78
N PRO A 254 -21.80 -0.40 7.19
CA PRO A 254 -23.06 -0.34 7.91
C PRO A 254 -23.29 -1.59 8.78
N GLU A 255 -24.09 -1.45 9.86
CA GLU A 255 -24.35 -2.53 10.84
C GLU A 255 -25.16 -3.68 10.27
N ASP A 256 -26.01 -3.37 9.31
CA ASP A 256 -26.86 -4.33 8.61
C ASP A 256 -26.13 -5.04 7.47
N ASP A 257 -24.84 -4.73 7.25
CA ASP A 257 -24.02 -5.44 6.28
C ASP A 257 -23.76 -6.89 6.76
N THR A 258 -23.94 -7.83 5.85
CA THR A 258 -23.69 -9.26 6.09
C THR A 258 -22.22 -9.60 6.35
N LEU A 259 -21.33 -8.61 6.16
CA LEU A 259 -19.88 -8.78 6.35
C LEU A 259 -19.47 -8.92 7.82
N GLY A 260 -20.28 -8.41 8.76
CA GLY A 260 -19.93 -8.44 10.18
C GLY A 260 -18.76 -7.50 10.54
N VAL A 261 -17.96 -7.91 11.50
CA VAL A 261 -16.80 -7.16 12.01
C VAL A 261 -15.58 -7.44 11.13
N PRO A 262 -14.79 -6.43 10.74
CA PRO A 262 -13.56 -6.67 9.99
C PRO A 262 -12.55 -7.45 10.85
N SER A 263 -11.91 -8.44 10.26
CA SER A 263 -10.87 -9.23 10.94
C SER A 263 -9.55 -8.49 11.07
N ARG A 264 -9.38 -7.39 10.29
CA ARG A 264 -8.15 -6.62 10.28
C ARG A 264 -8.40 -5.14 10.04
N ILE A 265 -7.64 -4.30 10.76
CA ILE A 265 -7.62 -2.85 10.57
C ILE A 265 -6.17 -2.42 10.35
N VAL A 266 -5.90 -1.75 9.23
CA VAL A 266 -4.58 -1.20 8.90
C VAL A 266 -4.63 0.32 8.88
N ILE A 267 -3.65 0.97 9.50
CA ILE A 267 -3.64 2.42 9.69
C ILE A 267 -2.29 2.99 9.23
N ASP A 268 -2.31 4.03 8.39
CA ASP A 268 -1.09 4.62 7.81
C ASP A 268 -0.21 5.40 8.80
N ALA A 269 -0.82 6.08 9.75
CA ALA A 269 -0.14 7.09 10.56
C ALA A 269 -0.65 7.13 12.01
N PHE A 270 -0.68 5.98 12.66
CA PHE A 270 -1.23 5.81 14.01
C PHE A 270 -0.44 6.59 15.08
N GLY A 271 0.88 6.72 14.91
CA GLY A 271 1.77 7.45 15.81
C GLY A 271 1.67 8.97 15.73
N LEU A 272 0.94 9.55 14.77
CA LEU A 272 0.70 10.99 14.74
C LEU A 272 -0.11 11.45 15.96
N PRO A 273 0.17 12.65 16.49
CA PRO A 273 -0.50 13.14 17.69
C PRO A 273 -2.03 13.12 17.59
N GLY A 274 -2.68 12.41 18.51
CA GLY A 274 -4.12 12.30 18.63
C GLY A 274 -4.77 11.26 17.70
N ARG A 275 -4.04 10.63 16.77
CA ARG A 275 -4.60 9.63 15.84
C ARG A 275 -5.06 8.38 16.58
N ALA A 276 -4.26 7.88 17.53
CA ALA A 276 -4.63 6.71 18.33
C ALA A 276 -5.95 6.93 19.10
N VAL A 277 -6.17 8.13 19.64
CA VAL A 277 -7.43 8.47 20.34
C VAL A 277 -8.59 8.63 19.35
N GLU A 278 -8.33 9.24 18.19
CA GLU A 278 -9.34 9.45 17.13
C GLU A 278 -9.82 8.10 16.57
N VAL A 279 -8.89 7.28 16.09
CA VAL A 279 -9.19 5.99 15.45
C VAL A 279 -9.63 4.96 16.48
N GLY A 280 -8.83 4.72 17.52
CA GLY A 280 -9.14 3.72 18.56
C GLY A 280 -10.48 3.99 19.24
N GLY A 281 -10.78 5.26 19.56
CA GLY A 281 -12.07 5.61 20.14
C GLY A 281 -13.25 5.38 19.19
N ALA A 282 -13.10 5.67 17.88
CA ALA A 282 -14.14 5.44 16.89
C ALA A 282 -14.33 3.95 16.59
N THR A 283 -13.26 3.18 16.58
CA THR A 283 -13.28 1.74 16.34
C THR A 283 -13.97 0.99 17.49
N ILE A 284 -13.64 1.31 18.74
CA ILE A 284 -14.30 0.71 19.92
C ILE A 284 -15.80 1.07 19.96
N GLU A 285 -16.19 2.28 19.56
CA GLU A 285 -17.61 2.64 19.44
C GLU A 285 -18.34 1.78 18.39
N ARG A 286 -17.64 1.43 17.30
CA ARG A 286 -18.23 0.70 16.17
C ARG A 286 -18.14 -0.81 16.32
N TRP A 287 -17.00 -1.31 16.74
CA TRP A 287 -16.67 -2.73 16.92
C TRP A 287 -16.02 -2.93 18.29
N PRO A 288 -16.84 -3.09 19.37
CA PRO A 288 -16.35 -3.18 20.74
C PRO A 288 -15.40 -4.34 21.01
N GLU A 289 -15.43 -5.36 20.16
CA GLU A 289 -14.58 -6.54 20.22
C GLU A 289 -13.16 -6.34 19.63
N ILE A 290 -12.92 -5.22 18.93
CA ILE A 290 -11.61 -4.92 18.36
C ILE A 290 -10.88 -3.89 19.23
N ASP A 291 -9.70 -4.25 19.72
CA ASP A 291 -8.74 -3.28 20.26
C ASP A 291 -7.75 -2.86 19.16
N THR A 292 -7.99 -1.69 18.57
CA THR A 292 -7.16 -1.18 17.47
C THR A 292 -5.71 -0.94 17.90
N ILE A 293 -5.43 -0.80 19.19
CA ILE A 293 -4.08 -0.60 19.70
C ILE A 293 -3.30 -1.92 19.70
N ASP A 294 -3.96 -3.00 20.11
CA ASP A 294 -3.35 -4.33 20.22
C ASP A 294 -3.55 -5.16 18.93
N ASP A 295 -4.71 -5.05 18.26
CA ASP A 295 -5.11 -5.85 17.11
C ASP A 295 -4.89 -5.12 15.76
N GLY A 296 -4.76 -3.78 15.78
CA GLY A 296 -4.54 -2.96 14.58
C GLY A 296 -3.09 -2.99 14.11
N ILE A 297 -2.90 -2.87 12.78
CA ILE A 297 -1.57 -2.77 12.18
C ILE A 297 -1.28 -1.31 11.85
N GLY A 298 -0.34 -0.70 12.57
CA GLY A 298 0.21 0.61 12.25
C GLY A 298 1.40 0.50 11.29
N VAL A 299 1.30 1.10 10.10
CA VAL A 299 2.39 1.15 9.13
C VAL A 299 3.64 1.78 9.75
N ASP A 300 3.46 2.85 10.50
CA ASP A 300 4.53 3.62 11.11
C ASP A 300 5.32 2.83 12.16
N GLY A 301 4.74 1.81 12.77
CA GLY A 301 5.45 0.89 13.68
C GLY A 301 6.41 -0.07 12.98
N LEU A 302 6.18 -0.35 11.70
CA LEU A 302 6.98 -1.29 10.91
C LEU A 302 8.08 -0.58 10.09
N CYS A 303 7.79 0.59 9.58
CA CYS A 303 8.67 1.24 8.60
C CYS A 303 8.68 2.77 8.66
N GLY A 304 8.07 3.38 9.67
CA GLY A 304 7.91 4.84 9.71
C GLY A 304 6.99 5.36 8.60
N TRP A 305 7.18 6.60 8.17
CA TRP A 305 6.45 7.17 7.04
C TRP A 305 7.17 6.88 5.72
N VAL A 306 6.48 6.25 4.81
CA VAL A 306 7.03 5.74 3.54
C VAL A 306 6.48 6.45 2.29
N GLY A 307 5.94 7.66 2.47
CA GLY A 307 5.50 8.50 1.36
C GLY A 307 4.48 7.82 0.44
N GLU A 308 4.74 7.84 -0.87
CA GLU A 308 3.83 7.31 -1.90
C GLU A 308 3.68 5.77 -1.87
N ALA A 309 4.58 5.05 -1.21
CA ALA A 309 4.47 3.60 -1.08
C ALA A 309 3.42 3.17 -0.03
N VAL A 310 2.90 4.09 0.78
CA VAL A 310 2.05 3.78 1.93
C VAL A 310 0.79 3.01 1.56
N THR A 311 0.10 3.37 0.46
CA THR A 311 -1.17 2.71 0.10
C THR A 311 -0.95 1.26 -0.34
N ALA A 312 0.02 1.00 -1.21
CA ALA A 312 0.34 -0.38 -1.62
C ALA A 312 0.80 -1.21 -0.41
N LEU A 313 1.61 -0.63 0.47
CA LEU A 313 2.03 -1.29 1.71
C LEU A 313 0.85 -1.62 2.63
N MET A 314 -0.11 -0.70 2.80
CA MET A 314 -1.32 -0.97 3.59
C MET A 314 -2.15 -2.12 3.01
N LEU A 315 -2.24 -2.23 1.68
CA LEU A 315 -2.92 -3.36 1.04
C LEU A 315 -2.21 -4.68 1.33
N VAL A 316 -0.88 -4.71 1.26
CA VAL A 316 -0.09 -5.91 1.62
C VAL A 316 -0.29 -6.28 3.10
N LEU A 317 -0.23 -5.29 4.00
CA LEU A 317 -0.46 -5.50 5.43
C LEU A 317 -1.88 -5.99 5.74
N ALA A 318 -2.85 -5.55 4.96
CA ALA A 318 -4.23 -6.01 5.11
C ALA A 318 -4.40 -7.48 4.71
N LEU A 319 -3.62 -7.96 3.74
CA LEU A 319 -3.61 -9.37 3.33
C LEU A 319 -2.82 -10.28 4.26
N ALA A 320 -1.84 -9.74 5.01
CA ALA A 320 -0.97 -10.55 5.85
C ALA A 320 -1.81 -11.36 6.86
N GLU A 321 -1.73 -12.69 6.79
CA GLU A 321 -2.48 -13.64 7.62
C GLU A 321 -4.01 -13.52 7.53
N LEU A 322 -4.56 -12.82 6.52
CA LEU A 322 -6.00 -12.69 6.28
C LEU A 322 -6.53 -13.96 5.59
N LYS A 323 -7.55 -14.57 6.17
CA LYS A 323 -8.17 -15.77 5.58
C LYS A 323 -9.15 -15.40 4.44
N PRO A 324 -9.41 -16.33 3.50
CA PRO A 324 -10.20 -16.02 2.30
C PRO A 324 -11.58 -15.39 2.53
N GLN A 325 -12.28 -15.74 3.62
CA GLN A 325 -13.61 -15.19 3.95
C GLN A 325 -13.55 -13.99 4.88
N GLU A 326 -12.37 -13.60 5.33
CA GLU A 326 -12.19 -12.47 6.22
C GLU A 326 -12.11 -11.15 5.42
N HIS A 327 -12.39 -10.07 6.10
CA HIS A 327 -12.46 -8.73 5.54
C HIS A 327 -11.50 -7.80 6.28
N ALA A 328 -11.00 -6.78 5.59
CA ALA A 328 -10.13 -5.79 6.21
C ALA A 328 -10.59 -4.36 5.91
N VAL A 329 -10.34 -3.47 6.86
CA VAL A 329 -10.51 -2.02 6.74
C VAL A 329 -9.13 -1.36 6.75
N ILE A 330 -8.92 -0.44 5.82
CA ILE A 330 -7.66 0.28 5.63
C ILE A 330 -7.94 1.78 5.81
N LEU A 331 -7.23 2.43 6.72
CA LEU A 331 -7.44 3.82 7.12
C LEU A 331 -6.24 4.70 6.81
N GLY A 332 -6.42 5.68 5.93
CA GLY A 332 -5.49 6.77 5.68
C GLY A 332 -5.86 8.00 6.50
N VAL A 333 -5.10 8.29 7.56
CA VAL A 333 -5.38 9.36 8.52
C VAL A 333 -4.25 10.37 8.68
N HIS A 334 -3.19 10.27 7.87
CA HIS A 334 -2.04 11.18 7.95
C HIS A 334 -2.39 12.63 7.61
N ALA A 335 -3.28 12.83 6.64
CA ALA A 335 -3.63 14.18 6.16
C ALA A 335 -4.40 14.99 7.20
N GLU A 336 -4.17 16.32 7.25
CA GLU A 336 -4.78 17.21 8.23
C GLU A 336 -6.27 17.47 7.98
N CYS A 337 -6.71 17.47 6.72
CA CYS A 337 -8.06 17.91 6.31
C CYS A 337 -8.92 16.80 5.72
N CYS A 338 -8.43 15.58 5.62
CA CYS A 338 -9.21 14.46 5.11
C CYS A 338 -8.82 13.14 5.78
N SER A 339 -9.73 12.18 5.72
CA SER A 339 -9.50 10.77 6.01
C SER A 339 -9.91 9.96 4.80
N ARG A 340 -9.22 8.85 4.56
CA ARG A 340 -9.56 7.90 3.49
C ARG A 340 -9.78 6.53 4.09
N MET A 341 -10.67 5.76 3.47
CA MET A 341 -10.93 4.39 3.88
C MET A 341 -11.14 3.52 2.66
N TRP A 342 -10.52 2.36 2.67
CA TRP A 342 -10.73 1.28 1.71
C TRP A 342 -11.20 0.04 2.43
N GLY A 343 -11.99 -0.78 1.75
CA GLY A 343 -12.40 -2.11 2.21
C GLY A 343 -11.78 -3.18 1.32
N LEU A 344 -11.33 -4.25 1.96
CA LEU A 344 -11.06 -5.52 1.31
C LEU A 344 -12.16 -6.50 1.71
N ARG A 345 -12.98 -6.90 0.75
CA ARG A 345 -14.06 -7.86 0.97
C ARG A 345 -13.66 -9.21 0.40
N GLY A 346 -13.57 -10.21 1.27
CA GLY A 346 -13.36 -11.60 0.89
C GLY A 346 -14.51 -12.14 0.03
N PRO A 347 -14.29 -13.20 -0.74
CA PRO A 347 -15.33 -13.83 -1.53
C PRO A 347 -16.46 -14.31 -0.63
N VAL A 348 -17.69 -14.02 -1.05
CA VAL A 348 -18.89 -14.53 -0.36
C VAL A 348 -18.94 -16.03 -0.61
N SER A 349 -18.87 -16.83 0.47
CA SER A 349 -19.18 -18.26 0.36
C SER A 349 -20.64 -18.39 -0.06
N GLU A 350 -20.91 -18.86 -1.26
CA GLU A 350 -22.24 -19.37 -1.59
C GLU A 350 -22.52 -20.50 -0.61
N ALA A 351 -23.34 -20.21 0.41
CA ALA A 351 -23.85 -21.27 1.28
C ALA A 351 -24.49 -22.31 0.37
N THR A 352 -23.85 -23.46 0.28
CA THR A 352 -24.39 -24.63 -0.43
C THR A 352 -25.72 -24.92 0.27
N ASP A 353 -26.80 -24.48 -0.33
CA ASP A 353 -28.15 -24.86 0.04
C ASP A 353 -28.30 -26.34 -0.36
N ALA A 354 -27.60 -27.18 0.43
CA ALA A 354 -27.77 -28.61 0.40
C ALA A 354 -29.14 -28.87 0.99
N GLY A 355 -30.16 -28.71 0.13
CA GLY A 355 -31.51 -29.14 0.44
C GLY A 355 -31.46 -30.54 1.03
N GLU A 356 -31.75 -30.65 2.29
CA GLU A 356 -32.16 -31.92 2.92
C GLU A 356 -33.45 -32.39 2.23
N ASP A 357 -33.25 -33.14 1.17
CA ASP A 357 -34.29 -33.95 0.59
C ASP A 357 -34.61 -35.09 1.56
N HIS A 358 -35.45 -34.78 2.54
CA HIS A 358 -36.12 -35.82 3.34
C HIS A 358 -37.24 -36.40 2.53
N SER A 359 -36.95 -37.54 1.92
CA SER A 359 -37.95 -38.53 1.42
C SER A 359 -38.12 -39.64 2.42
#